data_75761d10019aff1a887babc43dd72b69
#
_entry.id   75761d10019aff1a887babc43dd72b69
#
_cell.length_a   1.000
_cell.length_b   1.000
_cell.length_c   1.000
_cell.angle_alpha   90.00
_cell.angle_beta   90.00
_cell.angle_gamma   90.00
#
_symmetry.space_group_name_H-M   'P 1'
#
loop_
_entity.id
_entity.type
_entity.pdbx_description
1 polymer ?
#
loop_
_entity_poly.entity_id
_entity_poly.type
_entity_poly.pdbx_seq_one_letter_code
_entity_poly.pdbx_strand_id
1 'polypeptide(L)'
;ANGEVDTGFVTVESEHSSMSTCIGAAAAGARAVTATSSCGLALMWELLYVASSSRLPITLALVTRALTGPININNDHSDAMGARDAGWIQIFAENNQEAYDNYIQAMPISENPEVRLPIMVCQDGFITSHAVENIELEEDALVKEFVGEYNPEHYLLKHENPLAVGPYGVSPYYMEAKKAQAEAMKRAKEVI
;
A
#
# COMPACT_ATOMS: atom_id res chain seq x y z
N ALA A 1 -0.33 11.01 -18.27
CA ALA A 1 0.29 12.09 -19.03
C ALA A 1 -0.59 12.57 -20.19
N ASN A 2 -1.48 11.75 -20.70
CA ASN A 2 -2.36 12.12 -21.83
C ASN A 2 -3.68 12.78 -21.39
N GLY A 3 -3.93 12.95 -20.10
CA GLY A 3 -5.18 13.53 -19.60
C GLY A 3 -6.40 12.60 -19.67
N GLU A 4 -6.17 11.31 -19.85
CA GLU A 4 -7.23 10.29 -19.91
C GLU A 4 -7.77 9.92 -18.54
N VAL A 5 -6.98 10.15 -17.48
CA VAL A 5 -7.37 9.93 -16.09
C VAL A 5 -7.06 11.16 -15.25
N ASP A 6 -7.93 11.47 -14.31
CA ASP A 6 -7.75 12.57 -13.34
C ASP A 6 -6.92 12.08 -12.15
N THR A 7 -5.63 11.84 -12.42
CA THR A 7 -4.68 11.35 -11.42
C THR A 7 -3.43 12.20 -11.43
N GLY A 8 -3.04 12.71 -10.27
CA GLY A 8 -1.77 13.40 -10.07
C GLY A 8 -0.60 12.42 -10.15
N PHE A 9 0.33 12.65 -11.08
CA PHE A 9 1.56 11.88 -11.18
C PHE A 9 2.74 12.73 -10.70
N VAL A 10 3.41 12.27 -9.64
CA VAL A 10 4.52 12.98 -9.00
C VAL A 10 5.81 12.19 -9.21
N THR A 11 6.79 12.82 -9.86
CA THR A 11 8.14 12.26 -10.01
C THR A 11 9.00 12.68 -8.83
N VAL A 12 9.75 11.73 -8.30
CA VAL A 12 10.64 11.92 -7.15
C VAL A 12 12.01 11.30 -7.44
N GLU A 13 13.01 11.62 -6.62
CA GLU A 13 14.41 11.20 -6.87
C GLU A 13 14.76 9.85 -6.25
N SER A 14 13.91 9.30 -5.35
CA SER A 14 14.21 8.03 -4.69
C SER A 14 12.94 7.34 -4.20
N GLU A 15 13.06 6.05 -3.87
CA GLU A 15 11.96 5.27 -3.30
C GLU A 15 11.56 5.79 -1.90
N HIS A 16 12.53 6.28 -1.12
CA HIS A 16 12.25 6.94 0.16
C HIS A 16 11.36 8.17 -0.04
N SER A 17 11.68 9.02 -0.99
CA SER A 17 10.88 10.20 -1.33
C SER A 17 9.50 9.83 -1.89
N SER A 18 9.42 8.72 -2.65
CA SER A 18 8.14 8.20 -3.14
C SER A 18 7.19 7.83 -2.01
N MET A 19 7.66 7.04 -1.05
CA MET A 19 6.84 6.65 0.10
C MET A 19 6.52 7.86 0.99
N SER A 20 7.45 8.81 1.18
CA SER A 20 7.19 10.05 1.90
C SER A 20 6.07 10.87 1.26
N THR A 21 6.06 10.96 -0.07
CA THR A 21 5.01 11.63 -0.84
C THR A 21 3.66 10.93 -0.66
N CYS A 22 3.63 9.59 -0.73
CA CYS A 22 2.43 8.82 -0.49
C CYS A 22 1.88 9.01 0.93
N ILE A 23 2.74 9.04 1.95
CA ILE A 23 2.36 9.31 3.34
C ILE A 23 1.71 10.70 3.45
N GLY A 24 2.33 11.71 2.86
CA GLY A 24 1.79 13.08 2.86
C GLY A 24 0.44 13.17 2.15
N ALA A 25 0.31 12.57 0.98
CA ALA A 25 -0.94 12.55 0.21
C ALA A 25 -2.06 11.81 0.95
N ALA A 26 -1.78 10.62 1.49
CA ALA A 26 -2.76 9.85 2.25
C ALA A 26 -3.18 10.56 3.54
N ALA A 27 -2.24 11.19 4.25
CA ALA A 27 -2.54 12.00 5.42
C ALA A 27 -3.41 13.23 5.08
N ALA A 28 -3.24 13.79 3.90
CA ALA A 28 -4.07 14.90 3.39
C ALA A 28 -5.45 14.47 2.90
N GLY A 29 -5.74 13.17 2.84
CA GLY A 29 -7.04 12.62 2.45
C GLY A 29 -7.14 12.16 1.01
N ALA A 30 -6.02 12.02 0.30
CA ALA A 30 -5.98 11.49 -1.06
C ALA A 30 -5.68 10.00 -1.10
N ARG A 31 -6.14 9.30 -2.15
CA ARG A 31 -5.64 7.98 -2.50
C ARG A 31 -4.19 8.08 -2.94
N ALA A 32 -3.34 7.20 -2.43
CA ALA A 32 -1.93 7.19 -2.77
C ALA A 32 -1.49 5.78 -3.18
N VAL A 33 -0.82 5.71 -4.33
CA VAL A 33 -0.31 4.46 -4.89
C VAL A 33 1.14 4.66 -5.32
N THR A 34 1.99 3.68 -5.07
CA THR A 34 3.36 3.64 -5.62
C THR A 34 3.76 2.21 -5.93
N ALA A 35 4.91 2.03 -6.56
CA ALA A 35 5.44 0.72 -6.91
C ALA A 35 6.93 0.64 -6.60
N THR A 36 7.39 -0.54 -6.20
CA THR A 36 8.81 -0.78 -5.95
C THR A 36 9.18 -2.26 -6.05
N SER A 37 10.45 -2.58 -5.88
CA SER A 37 11.03 -3.91 -5.92
C SER A 37 12.31 -3.95 -5.08
N SER A 38 12.59 -5.07 -4.40
CA SER A 38 13.91 -5.38 -3.83
C SER A 38 14.55 -4.25 -3.00
N CYS A 39 15.69 -3.75 -3.43
CA CYS A 39 16.43 -2.69 -2.75
C CYS A 39 15.64 -1.37 -2.66
N GLY A 40 14.70 -1.11 -3.58
CA GLY A 40 13.79 0.04 -3.48
C GLY A 40 12.86 -0.07 -2.28
N LEU A 41 12.33 -1.28 -1.98
CA LEU A 41 11.58 -1.51 -0.75
C LEU A 41 12.47 -1.32 0.49
N ALA A 42 13.72 -1.80 0.44
CA ALA A 42 14.66 -1.60 1.54
C ALA A 42 14.99 -0.11 1.77
N LEU A 43 15.05 0.68 0.70
CA LEU A 43 15.31 2.13 0.82
C LEU A 43 14.13 2.90 1.46
N MET A 44 12.89 2.42 1.31
CA MET A 44 11.72 3.03 1.97
C MET A 44 11.37 2.37 3.32
N TRP A 45 12.22 1.53 3.86
CA TRP A 45 11.96 0.65 5.01
C TRP A 45 11.38 1.35 6.23
N GLU A 46 12.03 2.43 6.68
CA GLU A 46 11.58 3.22 7.82
C GLU A 46 10.14 3.73 7.63
N LEU A 47 9.83 4.18 6.41
CA LEU A 47 8.55 4.76 6.08
C LEU A 47 7.41 3.74 6.02
N LEU A 48 7.71 2.45 5.86
CA LEU A 48 6.69 1.40 5.96
C LEU A 48 6.07 1.40 7.37
N TYR A 49 6.91 1.53 8.40
CA TYR A 49 6.45 1.62 9.80
C TYR A 49 5.70 2.92 10.06
N VAL A 50 6.14 4.03 9.48
CA VAL A 50 5.45 5.33 9.59
C VAL A 50 4.05 5.24 8.98
N ALA A 51 3.90 4.70 7.77
CA ALA A 51 2.63 4.56 7.09
C ALA A 51 1.63 3.71 7.89
N SER A 52 2.07 2.54 8.36
CA SER A 52 1.21 1.61 9.10
C SER A 52 0.84 2.12 10.50
N SER A 53 1.79 2.73 11.23
CA SER A 53 1.54 3.28 12.56
C SER A 53 0.62 4.51 12.51
N SER A 54 0.67 5.28 11.44
CA SER A 54 -0.21 6.42 11.18
C SER A 54 -1.55 6.03 10.56
N ARG A 55 -1.79 4.75 10.33
CA ARG A 55 -3.04 4.20 9.80
C ARG A 55 -3.43 4.82 8.46
N LEU A 56 -2.45 4.96 7.56
CA LEU A 56 -2.62 5.56 6.24
C LEU A 56 -2.87 4.48 5.19
N PRO A 57 -4.01 4.50 4.49
CA PRO A 57 -4.32 3.54 3.43
C PRO A 57 -3.53 3.90 2.17
N ILE A 58 -2.41 3.22 1.98
CA ILE A 58 -1.53 3.36 0.82
C ILE A 58 -1.47 2.02 0.13
N THR A 59 -1.66 1.98 -1.18
CA THR A 59 -1.50 0.77 -1.98
C THR A 59 -0.10 0.76 -2.60
N LEU A 60 0.65 -0.30 -2.36
CA LEU A 60 1.99 -0.52 -2.90
C LEU A 60 1.99 -1.72 -3.85
N ALA A 61 2.31 -1.49 -5.11
CA ALA A 61 2.64 -2.55 -6.04
C ALA A 61 4.07 -3.04 -5.76
N LEU A 62 4.20 -4.25 -5.23
CA LEU A 62 5.49 -4.85 -4.90
C LEU A 62 5.82 -5.98 -5.87
N VAL A 63 6.75 -5.70 -6.78
CA VAL A 63 7.28 -6.71 -7.69
C VAL A 63 8.45 -7.39 -6.98
N THR A 64 8.19 -8.51 -6.33
CA THR A 64 9.12 -9.16 -5.38
C THR A 64 10.38 -9.66 -6.06
N ARG A 65 11.51 -9.39 -5.45
CA ARG A 65 12.83 -9.78 -5.93
C ARG A 65 13.82 -9.85 -4.75
N ALA A 66 14.85 -10.70 -4.87
CA ALA A 66 15.90 -10.81 -3.87
C ALA A 66 16.54 -9.48 -3.52
N LEU A 67 16.80 -9.28 -2.23
CA LEU A 67 17.65 -8.20 -1.77
C LEU A 67 19.11 -8.43 -2.19
N THR A 68 19.87 -7.34 -2.29
CA THR A 68 21.30 -7.42 -2.63
C THR A 68 22.08 -8.16 -1.54
N GLY A 69 22.77 -9.23 -1.97
CA GLY A 69 23.64 -9.97 -1.10
C GLY A 69 23.57 -11.50 -1.19
N PRO A 70 23.58 -12.12 -2.37
CA PRO A 70 23.58 -11.63 -3.76
C PRO A 70 22.17 -11.27 -4.25
N ILE A 71 22.10 -10.30 -5.16
CA ILE A 71 20.85 -10.01 -5.87
C ILE A 71 20.55 -11.11 -6.88
N ASN A 72 19.27 -11.48 -6.98
CA ASN A 72 18.76 -12.40 -7.99
C ASN A 72 17.52 -11.79 -8.65
N ILE A 73 17.49 -11.80 -9.97
CA ILE A 73 16.37 -11.26 -10.75
C ILE A 73 15.27 -12.29 -11.02
N ASN A 74 15.50 -13.55 -10.65
CA ASN A 74 14.57 -14.65 -10.91
C ASN A 74 13.84 -15.02 -9.63
N ASN A 75 12.75 -14.40 -9.36
CA ASN A 75 11.85 -14.69 -8.26
C ASN A 75 12.51 -14.92 -6.89
N ASP A 76 12.16 -14.08 -5.95
CA ASP A 76 12.50 -14.22 -4.54
C ASP A 76 11.57 -13.32 -3.73
N HIS A 77 11.16 -13.74 -2.57
CA HIS A 77 10.26 -12.98 -1.69
C HIS A 77 10.97 -12.40 -0.45
N SER A 78 12.30 -12.36 -0.43
CA SER A 78 13.06 -11.89 0.75
C SER A 78 12.76 -10.43 1.09
N ASP A 79 12.46 -9.59 0.11
CA ASP A 79 12.05 -8.21 0.29
C ASP A 79 10.68 -8.11 0.98
N ALA A 80 9.65 -8.77 0.44
CA ALA A 80 8.31 -8.81 1.02
C ALA A 80 8.31 -9.48 2.41
N MET A 81 9.02 -10.60 2.56
CA MET A 81 9.13 -11.31 3.84
C MET A 81 9.89 -10.50 4.88
N GLY A 82 10.88 -9.73 4.47
CA GLY A 82 11.54 -8.77 5.34
C GLY A 82 10.57 -7.73 5.89
N ALA A 83 9.63 -7.25 5.08
CA ALA A 83 8.62 -6.26 5.47
C ALA A 83 7.41 -6.84 6.24
N ARG A 84 7.37 -8.15 6.50
CA ARG A 84 6.25 -8.85 7.16
C ARG A 84 5.79 -8.18 8.46
N ASP A 85 6.73 -7.71 9.27
CA ASP A 85 6.44 -7.13 10.58
C ASP A 85 6.22 -5.60 10.55
N ALA A 86 6.23 -4.99 9.35
CA ALA A 86 6.03 -3.55 9.18
C ALA A 86 4.57 -3.07 9.38
N GLY A 87 3.62 -4.01 9.56
CA GLY A 87 2.21 -3.68 9.80
C GLY A 87 1.42 -3.38 8.53
N TRP A 88 1.89 -3.87 7.40
CA TRP A 88 1.21 -3.83 6.11
C TRP A 88 0.43 -5.12 5.87
N ILE A 89 -0.72 -5.02 5.22
CA ILE A 89 -1.40 -6.17 4.64
C ILE A 89 -0.58 -6.60 3.42
N GLN A 90 -0.35 -7.88 3.25
CA GLN A 90 0.35 -8.43 2.09
C GLN A 90 -0.55 -9.44 1.40
N ILE A 91 -0.87 -9.20 0.13
CA ILE A 91 -1.63 -10.10 -0.74
C ILE A 91 -0.70 -10.54 -1.86
N PHE A 92 -0.56 -11.84 -2.04
CA PHE A 92 0.31 -12.43 -3.07
C PHE A 92 -0.52 -12.92 -4.24
N ALA A 93 -0.08 -12.60 -5.45
CA ALA A 93 -0.67 -13.06 -6.69
C ALA A 93 0.18 -14.19 -7.31
N GLU A 94 -0.47 -15.25 -7.77
CA GLU A 94 0.17 -16.38 -8.44
C GLU A 94 0.26 -16.22 -9.98
N ASN A 95 -0.59 -15.33 -10.55
CA ASN A 95 -0.67 -15.06 -11.98
C ASN A 95 -1.10 -13.61 -12.24
N ASN A 96 -1.12 -13.20 -13.52
CA ASN A 96 -1.43 -11.82 -13.89
C ASN A 96 -2.88 -11.44 -13.65
N GLN A 97 -3.82 -12.39 -13.75
CA GLN A 97 -5.22 -12.12 -13.42
C GLN A 97 -5.39 -11.81 -11.94
N GLU A 98 -4.81 -12.62 -11.07
CA GLU A 98 -4.85 -12.35 -9.63
C GLU A 98 -4.15 -11.03 -9.27
N ALA A 99 -3.05 -10.69 -9.94
CA ALA A 99 -2.41 -9.40 -9.71
C ALA A 99 -3.37 -8.24 -10.03
N TYR A 100 -4.05 -8.29 -11.18
CA TYR A 100 -5.04 -7.30 -11.59
C TYR A 100 -6.20 -7.21 -10.58
N ASP A 101 -6.80 -8.34 -10.23
CA ASP A 101 -7.93 -8.40 -9.30
C ASP A 101 -7.52 -7.90 -7.90
N ASN A 102 -6.34 -8.29 -7.44
CA ASN A 102 -5.82 -7.87 -6.14
C ASN A 102 -5.54 -6.36 -6.07
N TYR A 103 -5.12 -5.70 -7.16
CA TYR A 103 -4.98 -4.24 -7.19
C TYR A 103 -6.32 -3.53 -7.04
N ILE A 104 -7.38 -4.04 -7.63
CA ILE A 104 -8.73 -3.51 -7.49
C ILE A 104 -9.22 -3.70 -6.06
N GLN A 105 -9.07 -4.89 -5.49
CA GLN A 105 -9.52 -5.23 -4.14
C GLN A 105 -8.71 -4.50 -3.04
N ALA A 106 -7.43 -4.23 -3.29
CA ALA A 106 -6.55 -3.62 -2.31
C ALA A 106 -7.06 -2.27 -1.80
N MET A 107 -7.66 -1.47 -2.67
CA MET A 107 -8.14 -0.14 -2.31
C MET A 107 -9.27 -0.18 -1.28
N PRO A 108 -10.43 -0.84 -1.52
CA PRO A 108 -11.51 -0.89 -0.54
C PRO A 108 -11.11 -1.61 0.76
N ILE A 109 -10.23 -2.60 0.70
CA ILE A 109 -9.71 -3.27 1.90
C ILE A 109 -8.90 -2.29 2.76
N SER A 110 -7.95 -1.60 2.14
CA SER A 110 -7.07 -0.65 2.81
C SER A 110 -7.82 0.57 3.36
N GLU A 111 -8.81 1.05 2.63
CA GLU A 111 -9.61 2.24 2.95
C GLU A 111 -10.76 1.95 3.93
N ASN A 112 -11.10 0.69 4.17
CA ASN A 112 -12.17 0.31 5.10
C ASN A 112 -11.96 0.99 6.46
N PRO A 113 -12.96 1.71 7.02
CA PRO A 113 -12.82 2.47 8.26
C PRO A 113 -12.34 1.64 9.47
N GLU A 114 -12.66 0.35 9.51
CA GLU A 114 -12.24 -0.55 10.57
C GLU A 114 -10.82 -1.07 10.37
N VAL A 115 -10.32 -1.05 9.14
CA VAL A 115 -8.97 -1.52 8.76
C VAL A 115 -7.99 -0.35 8.73
N ARG A 116 -8.11 0.57 7.78
CA ARG A 116 -7.20 1.71 7.58
C ARG A 116 -5.74 1.33 7.77
N LEU A 117 -5.27 0.38 7.00
CA LEU A 117 -3.88 -0.07 6.97
C LEU A 117 -3.35 -0.03 5.54
N PRO A 118 -2.07 0.28 5.36
CA PRO A 118 -1.48 0.18 4.03
C PRO A 118 -1.40 -1.28 3.58
N ILE A 119 -1.42 -1.48 2.27
CA ILE A 119 -1.47 -2.79 1.64
C ILE A 119 -0.43 -2.93 0.54
N MET A 120 0.24 -4.08 0.50
CA MET A 120 1.14 -4.48 -0.56
C MET A 120 0.48 -5.57 -1.41
N VAL A 121 0.35 -5.32 -2.70
CA VAL A 121 0.04 -6.35 -3.68
C VAL A 121 1.37 -6.88 -4.21
N CYS A 122 1.69 -8.10 -3.82
CA CYS A 122 2.96 -8.75 -4.10
C CYS A 122 2.80 -9.66 -5.33
N GLN A 123 3.58 -9.40 -6.35
CA GLN A 123 3.69 -10.28 -7.51
C GLN A 123 5.14 -10.66 -7.74
N ASP A 124 5.35 -11.84 -8.27
CA ASP A 124 6.71 -12.31 -8.56
C ASP A 124 7.42 -11.41 -9.58
N GLY A 125 8.67 -11.11 -9.30
CA GLY A 125 9.50 -10.19 -10.08
C GLY A 125 10.05 -10.75 -11.39
N PHE A 126 9.74 -12.00 -11.75
CA PHE A 126 10.20 -12.60 -12.99
C PHE A 126 9.11 -13.40 -13.70
N ILE A 127 8.47 -14.36 -13.05
CA ILE A 127 7.46 -15.21 -13.68
C ILE A 127 6.22 -14.37 -14.03
N THR A 128 5.53 -13.82 -13.04
CA THR A 128 4.31 -13.03 -13.26
C THR A 128 4.61 -11.73 -14.00
N SER A 129 5.62 -10.97 -13.57
CA SER A 129 5.89 -9.65 -14.13
C SER A 129 6.46 -9.62 -15.55
N HIS A 130 6.96 -10.76 -16.07
CA HIS A 130 7.51 -10.91 -17.43
C HIS A 130 6.72 -11.90 -18.27
N ALA A 131 5.70 -12.57 -17.71
CA ALA A 131 4.82 -13.45 -18.47
C ALA A 131 3.89 -12.63 -19.40
N VAL A 132 3.50 -13.26 -20.47
CA VAL A 132 2.44 -12.79 -21.36
C VAL A 132 1.26 -13.73 -21.20
N GLU A 133 0.21 -13.26 -20.57
CA GLU A 133 -1.00 -14.03 -20.28
C GLU A 133 -2.23 -13.26 -20.77
N ASN A 134 -3.29 -14.00 -21.04
CA ASN A 134 -4.59 -13.38 -21.25
C ASN A 134 -5.21 -13.05 -19.89
N ILE A 135 -5.68 -11.81 -19.73
CA ILE A 135 -6.44 -11.37 -18.57
C ILE A 135 -7.82 -10.90 -19.01
N GLU A 136 -8.80 -11.14 -18.19
CA GLU A 136 -10.15 -10.58 -18.33
C GLU A 136 -10.21 -9.25 -17.59
N LEU A 137 -10.46 -8.19 -18.31
CA LEU A 137 -10.62 -6.85 -17.75
C LEU A 137 -12.07 -6.62 -17.39
N GLU A 138 -12.31 -6.15 -16.19
CA GLU A 138 -13.62 -5.72 -15.76
C GLU A 138 -14.01 -4.39 -16.43
N GLU A 139 -15.31 -4.16 -16.59
CA GLU A 139 -15.83 -2.90 -17.09
C GLU A 139 -15.51 -1.75 -16.13
N ASP A 140 -15.03 -0.63 -16.65
CA ASP A 140 -14.61 0.54 -15.84
C ASP A 140 -15.70 1.01 -14.87
N ALA A 141 -16.98 0.94 -15.29
CA ALA A 141 -18.12 1.32 -14.47
C ALA A 141 -18.27 0.40 -13.24
N LEU A 142 -18.06 -0.92 -13.44
CA LEU A 142 -18.12 -1.91 -12.36
C LEU A 142 -16.97 -1.73 -11.37
N VAL A 143 -15.75 -1.53 -11.88
CA VAL A 143 -14.58 -1.26 -11.05
C VAL A 143 -14.78 0.01 -10.22
N LYS A 144 -15.29 1.07 -10.85
CA LYS A 144 -15.58 2.33 -10.18
C LYS A 144 -16.64 2.19 -9.08
N GLU A 145 -17.69 1.42 -9.34
CA GLU A 145 -18.73 1.11 -8.35
C GLU A 145 -18.17 0.30 -7.18
N PHE A 146 -17.38 -0.73 -7.48
CA PHE A 146 -16.77 -1.62 -6.46
C PHE A 146 -15.78 -0.88 -5.57
N VAL A 147 -14.87 -0.11 -6.16
CA VAL A 147 -13.86 0.64 -5.40
C VAL A 147 -14.50 1.82 -4.65
N GLY A 148 -15.51 2.43 -5.22
CA GLY A 148 -16.24 3.56 -4.62
C GLY A 148 -15.43 4.84 -4.55
N GLU A 149 -16.03 5.89 -4.00
CA GLU A 149 -15.36 7.15 -3.72
C GLU A 149 -14.65 7.10 -2.37
N TYR A 150 -13.40 7.58 -2.33
CA TYR A 150 -12.67 7.71 -1.08
C TYR A 150 -13.05 9.00 -0.37
N ASN A 151 -13.69 8.87 0.78
CA ASN A 151 -14.10 10.00 1.61
C ASN A 151 -13.70 9.73 3.08
N PRO A 152 -12.44 9.91 3.45
CA PRO A 152 -11.97 9.63 4.79
C PRO A 152 -12.63 10.55 5.83
N GLU A 153 -13.03 9.97 6.96
CA GLU A 153 -13.62 10.73 8.06
C GLU A 153 -12.62 11.73 8.66
N HIS A 154 -11.35 11.36 8.73
CA HIS A 154 -10.27 12.13 9.35
C HIS A 154 -9.08 12.29 8.40
N TYR A 155 -8.69 13.52 8.11
CA TYR A 155 -7.51 13.87 7.31
C TYR A 155 -7.01 15.28 7.65
N LEU A 156 -5.73 15.56 7.34
CA LEU A 156 -5.06 16.81 7.73
C LEU A 156 -5.74 18.09 7.21
N LEU A 157 -6.33 18.03 6.02
CA LEU A 157 -6.95 19.22 5.40
C LEU A 157 -8.40 19.46 5.82
N LYS A 158 -8.93 18.68 6.76
CA LYS A 158 -10.29 18.85 7.30
C LYS A 158 -10.30 19.88 8.40
N HIS A 159 -10.59 21.12 8.06
CA HIS A 159 -10.52 22.27 8.98
C HIS A 159 -11.51 22.20 10.15
N GLU A 160 -12.66 21.57 9.94
CA GLU A 160 -13.73 21.46 10.95
C GLU A 160 -13.35 20.47 12.06
N ASN A 161 -12.47 19.53 11.80
CA ASN A 161 -12.01 18.55 12.77
C ASN A 161 -10.49 18.33 12.62
N PRO A 162 -9.70 19.28 13.09
CA PRO A 162 -8.24 19.24 12.92
C PRO A 162 -7.63 18.07 13.66
N LEU A 163 -6.70 17.39 13.01
CA LEU A 163 -5.95 16.30 13.60
C LEU A 163 -4.45 16.46 13.34
N ALA A 164 -3.65 15.82 14.17
CA ALA A 164 -2.21 15.66 13.93
C ALA A 164 -1.92 14.24 13.48
N VAL A 165 -1.10 14.10 12.45
CA VAL A 165 -0.59 12.81 11.98
C VAL A 165 0.90 12.75 12.23
N GLY A 166 1.36 11.69 12.87
CA GLY A 166 2.78 11.49 13.11
C GLY A 166 3.08 10.17 13.81
N PRO A 167 4.28 9.61 13.61
CA PRO A 167 4.65 8.29 14.12
C PRO A 167 5.15 8.31 15.58
N TYR A 168 5.11 9.47 16.26
CA TYR A 168 5.67 9.61 17.60
C TYR A 168 4.69 9.14 18.67
N GLY A 169 4.95 7.99 19.26
CA GLY A 169 4.16 7.42 20.35
C GLY A 169 4.91 7.47 21.67
N VAL A 170 4.42 8.29 22.62
CA VAL A 170 4.95 8.32 23.98
C VAL A 170 4.23 7.33 24.89
N SER A 171 4.91 6.87 25.92
CA SER A 171 4.25 6.21 27.04
C SER A 171 3.29 7.21 27.75
N PRO A 172 2.04 6.81 28.06
CA PRO A 172 1.50 5.46 28.07
C PRO A 172 0.79 5.04 26.74
N TYR A 173 0.70 5.89 25.73
CA TYR A 173 -0.16 5.68 24.55
C TYR A 173 0.39 4.69 23.50
N TYR A 174 1.66 4.29 23.59
CA TYR A 174 2.29 3.41 22.62
C TYR A 174 1.60 2.04 22.50
N MET A 175 1.25 1.43 23.62
CA MET A 175 0.62 0.10 23.64
C MET A 175 -0.78 0.13 23.06
N GLU A 176 -1.55 1.17 23.35
CA GLU A 176 -2.90 1.37 22.79
C GLU A 176 -2.85 1.53 21.27
N ALA A 177 -1.89 2.32 20.77
CA ALA A 177 -1.71 2.51 19.33
C ALA A 177 -1.31 1.19 18.64
N LYS A 178 -0.39 0.41 19.21
CA LYS A 178 0.01 -0.89 18.67
C LYS A 178 -1.11 -1.91 18.76
N LYS A 179 -1.90 -1.91 19.83
CA LYS A 179 -3.08 -2.76 19.95
C LYS A 179 -4.12 -2.43 18.90
N ALA A 180 -4.43 -1.16 18.68
CA ALA A 180 -5.36 -0.72 17.64
C ALA A 180 -4.90 -1.13 16.23
N GLN A 181 -3.60 -1.06 15.94
CA GLN A 181 -3.02 -1.56 14.69
C GLN A 181 -3.19 -3.08 14.55
N ALA A 182 -2.93 -3.84 15.61
CA ALA A 182 -3.07 -5.30 15.61
C ALA A 182 -4.54 -5.75 15.45
N GLU A 183 -5.48 -5.05 16.09
CA GLU A 183 -6.93 -5.31 15.92
C GLU A 183 -7.39 -5.01 14.49
N ALA A 184 -6.91 -3.92 13.89
CA ALA A 184 -7.19 -3.59 12.50
C ALA A 184 -6.68 -4.68 11.53
N MET A 185 -5.47 -5.21 11.77
CA MET A 185 -4.91 -6.31 10.98
C MET A 185 -5.77 -7.58 11.06
N LYS A 186 -6.36 -7.88 12.22
CA LYS A 186 -7.29 -9.00 12.35
C LYS A 186 -8.57 -8.78 11.56
N ARG A 187 -9.12 -7.56 11.62
CA ARG A 187 -10.35 -7.20 10.88
C ARG A 187 -10.14 -7.20 9.37
N ALA A 188 -8.95 -6.88 8.89
CA ALA A 188 -8.63 -6.96 7.48
C ALA A 188 -8.96 -8.34 6.89
N LYS A 189 -8.72 -9.42 7.65
CA LYS A 189 -9.07 -10.78 7.24
C LYS A 189 -10.58 -11.04 7.11
N GLU A 190 -11.39 -10.25 7.79
CA GLU A 190 -12.87 -10.39 7.74
C GLU A 190 -13.46 -9.55 6.58
N VAL A 191 -12.70 -8.59 6.08
CA VAL A 191 -13.08 -7.71 4.96
C VAL A 191 -12.67 -8.31 3.61
N ILE A 192 -11.58 -9.09 3.58
CA ILE A 192 -11.13 -9.84 2.40
C ILE A 192 -12.08 -11.01 2.14
#